data_5de3308053d23aec209eb0aba67c599d
#
_entry.id   5de3308053d23aec209eb0aba67c599d
#
_cell.length_a   1.000
_cell.length_b   1.000
_cell.length_c   1.000
_cell.angle_alpha   90.00
_cell.angle_beta   90.00
_cell.angle_gamma   90.00
#
_symmetry.space_group_name_H-M   'P 1'
#
loop_
_entity.id
_entity.type
_entity.pdbx_description
1 polymer ?
#
loop_
_entity_poly.entity_id
_entity_poly.type
_entity_poly.pdbx_seq_one_letter_code
_entity_poly.pdbx_strand_id
1 'polypeptide(L)'
;QYLRNDPGLDGDALYVINDGDVERFETIDATGDRRPYRFTYRGEWTGAVTPTEPALIPLDVKAGDRVAATTTLGVPARATYARTRLVTEAGSARAEIGRVDGPVTVDWGVDATDGAATVRAPNGTVAATAPLPAGVSEVTLLVTFVEPQGTTVTYRQTASVERTVRGVRVIWPPETKVCSLTTDCGREGVYVGPDGDYVSGVTVETSARAENVTAASAAS
;
A
#
# COMPACT_ATOMS: atom_id res chain seq x y z
N GLN A 1 26.49 -9.29 5.17
CA GLN A 1 26.47 -9.12 6.62
C GLN A 1 25.16 -9.71 7.12
N TYR A 2 25.24 -10.80 7.88
CA TYR A 2 24.04 -11.46 8.39
C TYR A 2 23.58 -10.71 9.63
N LEU A 3 22.37 -10.16 9.57
CA LEU A 3 21.67 -9.67 10.74
C LEU A 3 21.32 -10.89 11.60
N ARG A 4 21.77 -10.91 12.84
CA ARG A 4 21.51 -12.00 13.78
C ARG A 4 20.79 -11.45 14.99
N ASN A 5 19.74 -12.13 15.36
CA ASN A 5 19.12 -11.93 16.66
C ASN A 5 20.06 -12.42 17.76
N ASP A 6 19.97 -11.78 18.91
CA ASP A 6 20.51 -12.31 20.13
C ASP A 6 19.84 -13.66 20.47
N PRO A 7 20.59 -14.69 20.96
CA PRO A 7 20.00 -16.00 21.25
C PRO A 7 18.83 -15.98 22.23
N GLY A 8 18.77 -15.00 23.14
CA GLY A 8 17.69 -14.81 24.11
C GLY A 8 16.48 -14.06 23.51
N LEU A 9 16.60 -13.48 22.32
CA LEU A 9 15.62 -12.56 21.71
C LEU A 9 15.28 -11.36 22.58
N ASP A 10 16.13 -11.00 23.52
CA ASP A 10 15.97 -9.88 24.47
C ASP A 10 16.81 -8.65 24.09
N GLY A 11 17.56 -8.71 22.99
CA GLY A 11 18.29 -7.58 22.42
C GLY A 11 17.38 -6.41 22.03
N ASP A 12 17.99 -5.22 21.89
CA ASP A 12 17.26 -3.96 21.56
C ASP A 12 16.54 -4.02 20.21
N ALA A 13 17.04 -4.82 19.27
CA ALA A 13 16.45 -5.01 17.96
C ALA A 13 16.22 -6.50 17.65
N LEU A 14 15.04 -6.82 17.15
CA LEU A 14 14.70 -8.12 16.57
C LEU A 14 14.63 -8.01 15.06
N TYR A 15 15.30 -8.93 14.37
CA TYR A 15 15.30 -9.04 12.92
C TYR A 15 14.46 -10.24 12.51
N VAL A 16 13.42 -10.01 11.74
CA VAL A 16 12.52 -11.04 11.26
C VAL A 16 12.56 -11.06 9.73
N ILE A 17 12.72 -12.25 9.15
CA ILE A 17 12.56 -12.46 7.72
C ILE A 17 11.06 -12.58 7.49
N ASN A 18 10.55 -11.80 6.55
CA ASN A 18 9.15 -11.83 6.20
C ASN A 18 8.91 -12.92 5.14
N ASP A 19 8.42 -14.07 5.56
CA ASP A 19 8.15 -15.21 4.67
C ASP A 19 6.68 -15.28 4.20
N GLY A 20 5.79 -14.41 4.71
CA GLY A 20 4.37 -14.41 4.31
C GLY A 20 3.52 -13.36 5.02
N ASP A 21 2.30 -13.20 4.54
CA ASP A 21 1.39 -12.17 5.05
C ASP A 21 0.85 -12.48 6.45
N VAL A 22 0.56 -13.75 6.72
CA VAL A 22 0.09 -14.21 8.04
C VAL A 22 1.13 -13.92 9.11
N GLU A 23 2.38 -14.25 8.83
CA GLU A 23 3.50 -14.09 9.76
C GLU A 23 3.79 -12.62 10.09
N ARG A 24 3.40 -11.69 9.21
CA ARG A 24 3.57 -10.24 9.47
C ARG A 24 2.78 -9.76 10.68
N PHE A 25 1.49 -10.14 10.77
CA PHE A 25 0.66 -9.75 11.91
C PHE A 25 1.08 -10.49 13.18
N GLU A 26 1.37 -11.78 13.09
CA GLU A 26 1.88 -12.57 14.22
C GLU A 26 3.20 -11.99 14.74
N THR A 27 4.10 -11.61 13.87
CA THR A 27 5.37 -10.96 14.23
C THR A 27 5.15 -9.65 14.95
N ILE A 28 4.28 -8.77 14.42
CA ILE A 28 3.98 -7.49 15.05
C ILE A 28 3.37 -7.72 16.43
N ASP A 29 2.43 -8.64 16.55
CA ASP A 29 1.78 -8.96 17.82
C ASP A 29 2.76 -9.56 18.84
N ALA A 30 3.74 -10.36 18.39
CA ALA A 30 4.77 -10.94 19.24
C ALA A 30 5.84 -9.92 19.70
N THR A 31 6.00 -8.79 19.00
CA THR A 31 7.01 -7.79 19.37
C THR A 31 6.62 -6.94 20.60
N GLY A 32 5.37 -7.02 21.06
CA GLY A 32 4.88 -6.27 22.21
C GLY A 32 4.99 -4.75 22.01
N ASP A 33 5.65 -4.06 22.94
CA ASP A 33 5.79 -2.59 22.90
C ASP A 33 6.88 -2.10 21.92
N ARG A 34 7.56 -3.00 21.22
CA ARG A 34 8.59 -2.63 20.26
C ARG A 34 7.98 -2.04 19.00
N ARG A 35 8.58 -0.97 18.50
CA ARG A 35 8.13 -0.35 17.26
C ARG A 35 8.61 -1.18 16.05
N PRO A 36 7.70 -1.69 15.22
CA PRO A 36 8.08 -2.42 14.02
C PRO A 36 8.59 -1.48 12.94
N TYR A 37 9.56 -1.96 12.15
CA TYR A 37 10.08 -1.27 10.98
C TYR A 37 10.16 -2.24 9.80
N ARG A 38 9.85 -1.73 8.62
CA ARG A 38 10.16 -2.41 7.37
C ARG A 38 11.54 -1.99 6.90
N PHE A 39 12.44 -2.97 6.73
CA PHE A 39 13.68 -2.74 6.04
C PHE A 39 13.44 -2.83 4.53
N THR A 40 13.86 -1.85 3.78
CA THR A 40 13.71 -1.78 2.33
C THR A 40 14.92 -1.08 1.70
N TYR A 41 14.96 -1.08 0.38
CA TYR A 41 15.95 -0.35 -0.37
C TYR A 41 15.24 0.69 -1.24
N ARG A 42 15.86 1.85 -1.41
CA ARG A 42 15.46 2.86 -2.38
C ARG A 42 16.23 2.62 -3.67
N GLY A 43 15.56 2.79 -4.81
CA GLY A 43 16.18 2.68 -6.13
C GLY A 43 16.01 1.31 -6.78
N GLU A 44 16.57 1.18 -7.97
CA GLU A 44 16.50 -0.03 -8.79
C GLU A 44 17.60 -1.02 -8.40
N TRP A 45 17.19 -2.28 -8.24
CA TRP A 45 18.13 -3.38 -8.07
C TRP A 45 18.76 -3.82 -9.38
N THR A 46 18.24 -3.35 -10.51
CA THR A 46 18.67 -3.79 -11.85
C THR A 46 19.74 -2.91 -12.43
N GLY A 47 20.91 -3.48 -12.59
CA GLY A 47 21.99 -2.91 -13.38
C GLY A 47 22.87 -1.87 -12.66
N ALA A 48 24.01 -2.02 -12.76
CA ALA A 48 25.30 -1.55 -12.30
C ALA A 48 25.49 -0.08 -11.86
N VAL A 49 24.51 0.81 -11.80
CA VAL A 49 24.84 2.25 -11.74
C VAL A 49 24.13 3.07 -10.66
N THR A 50 22.99 2.66 -10.16
CA THR A 50 22.33 3.43 -9.11
C THR A 50 22.50 2.74 -7.78
N PRO A 51 23.24 3.29 -6.81
CA PRO A 51 23.37 2.69 -5.49
C PRO A 51 21.99 2.63 -4.84
N THR A 52 21.58 1.44 -4.44
CA THR A 52 20.38 1.25 -3.62
C THR A 52 20.69 1.73 -2.21
N GLU A 53 19.89 2.64 -1.70
CA GLU A 53 20.01 3.12 -0.33
C GLU A 53 19.12 2.31 0.60
N PRO A 54 19.65 1.73 1.67
CA PRO A 54 18.83 1.06 2.67
C PRO A 54 17.98 2.07 3.42
N ALA A 55 16.72 1.72 3.70
CA ALA A 55 15.80 2.54 4.46
C ALA A 55 15.03 1.70 5.49
N LEU A 56 14.80 2.29 6.67
CA LEU A 56 13.92 1.76 7.70
C LEU A 56 12.64 2.58 7.73
N ILE A 57 11.53 1.97 7.36
CA ILE A 57 10.22 2.60 7.33
C ILE A 57 9.47 2.18 8.59
N PRO A 58 9.14 3.12 9.50
CA PRO A 58 8.35 2.79 10.68
C PRO A 58 6.98 2.28 10.27
N LEU A 59 6.53 1.20 10.89
CA LEU A 59 5.22 0.62 10.66
C LEU A 59 4.29 0.92 11.84
N ASP A 60 3.01 1.01 11.52
CA ASP A 60 1.90 1.14 12.45
C ASP A 60 0.77 0.20 12.03
N VAL A 61 -0.10 -0.19 12.94
CA VAL A 61 -1.29 -0.97 12.65
C VAL A 61 -2.52 -0.09 12.82
N LYS A 62 -3.23 0.13 11.73
CA LYS A 62 -4.54 0.80 11.77
C LYS A 62 -5.60 -0.28 11.98
N ALA A 63 -6.40 -0.16 13.05
CA ALA A 63 -7.41 -1.17 13.41
C ALA A 63 -8.76 -0.52 13.72
N GLY A 64 -9.83 -1.05 13.14
CA GLY A 64 -11.21 -0.56 13.31
C GLY A 64 -12.20 -1.40 12.52
N ASP A 65 -13.47 -0.99 12.49
CA ASP A 65 -14.48 -1.62 11.62
C ASP A 65 -14.14 -1.38 10.15
N ARG A 66 -13.51 -0.24 9.89
CA ARG A 66 -13.05 0.20 8.57
C ARG A 66 -11.71 0.93 8.68
N VAL A 67 -10.90 0.82 7.65
CA VAL A 67 -9.72 1.66 7.43
C VAL A 67 -9.88 2.39 6.12
N ALA A 68 -9.95 3.72 6.19
CA ALA A 68 -9.99 4.62 5.04
C ALA A 68 -8.59 5.19 4.78
N ALA A 69 -8.18 5.21 3.53
CA ALA A 69 -6.88 5.68 3.08
C ALA A 69 -7.02 6.66 1.91
N THR A 70 -6.08 7.58 1.85
CA THR A 70 -5.93 8.54 0.75
C THR A 70 -4.50 8.49 0.26
N THR A 71 -4.33 8.38 -1.06
CA THR A 71 -3.03 8.41 -1.72
C THR A 71 -3.01 9.52 -2.75
N THR A 72 -2.06 10.44 -2.63
CA THR A 72 -1.80 11.51 -3.60
C THR A 72 -0.48 11.21 -4.34
N LEU A 73 -0.56 11.21 -5.66
CA LEU A 73 0.52 10.82 -6.56
C LEU A 73 0.91 11.99 -7.46
N GLY A 74 2.22 12.22 -7.60
CA GLY A 74 2.76 13.09 -8.63
C GLY A 74 2.47 12.52 -10.02
N VAL A 75 2.28 13.41 -11.00
CA VAL A 75 2.03 13.02 -12.38
C VAL A 75 3.36 12.99 -13.13
N PRO A 76 3.78 11.86 -13.72
CA PRO A 76 4.95 11.81 -14.59
C PRO A 76 4.83 12.83 -15.73
N ALA A 77 5.94 13.50 -16.07
CA ALA A 77 5.97 14.71 -16.90
C ALA A 77 5.29 14.61 -18.28
N ARG A 78 5.10 13.38 -18.80
CA ARG A 78 4.48 13.14 -20.10
C ARG A 78 3.12 12.47 -20.02
N ALA A 79 2.65 12.15 -18.83
CA ALA A 79 1.39 11.47 -18.66
C ALA A 79 0.23 12.43 -18.94
N THR A 80 -0.76 11.96 -19.68
CA THR A 80 -1.96 12.73 -20.05
C THR A 80 -3.25 12.08 -19.56
N TYR A 81 -3.15 10.84 -19.10
CA TYR A 81 -4.29 10.05 -18.67
C TYR A 81 -3.88 9.12 -17.53
N ALA A 82 -4.82 8.82 -16.64
CA ALA A 82 -4.60 7.85 -15.57
C ALA A 82 -5.84 6.98 -15.32
N ARG A 83 -5.59 5.80 -14.79
CA ARG A 83 -6.60 4.85 -14.32
C ARG A 83 -6.15 4.20 -13.03
N THR A 84 -7.11 3.78 -12.22
CA THR A 84 -6.82 3.06 -10.99
C THR A 84 -7.49 1.69 -10.95
N ARG A 85 -6.84 0.77 -10.26
CA ARG A 85 -7.34 -0.57 -9.98
C ARG A 85 -6.97 -0.95 -8.56
N LEU A 86 -7.93 -1.46 -7.82
CA LEU A 86 -7.72 -2.09 -6.54
C LEU A 86 -7.84 -3.61 -6.72
N VAL A 87 -6.88 -4.35 -6.20
CA VAL A 87 -6.78 -5.81 -6.35
C VAL A 87 -6.73 -6.43 -4.97
N THR A 88 -7.50 -7.48 -4.79
CA THR A 88 -7.46 -8.41 -3.66
C THR A 88 -7.26 -9.82 -4.20
N GLU A 89 -7.03 -10.80 -3.36
CA GLU A 89 -6.99 -12.21 -3.77
C GLU A 89 -8.32 -12.71 -4.36
N ALA A 90 -9.45 -12.14 -3.92
CA ALA A 90 -10.79 -12.55 -4.35
C ALA A 90 -11.31 -11.78 -5.57
N GLY A 91 -10.61 -10.75 -6.04
CA GLY A 91 -11.08 -9.99 -7.19
C GLY A 91 -10.42 -8.64 -7.38
N SER A 92 -11.04 -7.79 -8.17
CA SER A 92 -10.54 -6.44 -8.39
C SER A 92 -11.64 -5.45 -8.74
N ALA A 93 -11.42 -4.20 -8.38
CA ALA A 93 -12.24 -3.05 -8.73
C ALA A 93 -11.45 -2.08 -9.60
N ARG A 94 -12.12 -1.34 -10.49
CA ARG A 94 -11.51 -0.33 -11.36
C ARG A 94 -12.29 0.95 -11.25
N ALA A 95 -11.56 2.07 -11.25
CA ALA A 95 -12.14 3.39 -11.37
C ALA A 95 -11.30 4.22 -12.36
N GLU A 96 -11.98 4.95 -13.22
CA GLU A 96 -11.32 5.81 -14.21
C GLU A 96 -10.98 7.16 -13.57
N ILE A 97 -9.73 7.58 -13.71
CA ILE A 97 -9.29 8.91 -13.30
C ILE A 97 -9.49 9.89 -14.46
N GLY A 98 -9.15 9.44 -15.67
CA GLY A 98 -9.30 10.22 -16.88
C GLY A 98 -8.07 11.08 -17.19
N ARG A 99 -8.31 12.26 -17.78
CA ARG A 99 -7.24 13.21 -18.15
C ARG A 99 -6.61 13.79 -16.89
N VAL A 100 -5.29 13.92 -16.89
CA VAL A 100 -4.51 14.44 -15.77
C VAL A 100 -3.68 15.66 -16.20
N ASP A 101 -3.67 16.68 -15.35
CA ASP A 101 -2.93 17.93 -15.51
C ASP A 101 -2.23 18.38 -14.21
N GLY A 102 -2.37 17.61 -13.14
CA GLY A 102 -1.80 17.86 -11.82
C GLY A 102 -1.84 16.60 -10.93
N PRO A 103 -1.40 16.69 -9.68
CA PRO A 103 -1.38 15.57 -8.75
C PRO A 103 -2.73 14.84 -8.67
N VAL A 104 -2.68 13.52 -8.60
CA VAL A 104 -3.87 12.65 -8.56
C VAL A 104 -4.06 12.13 -7.15
N THR A 105 -5.23 12.39 -6.59
CA THR A 105 -5.62 11.85 -5.28
C THR A 105 -6.64 10.72 -5.46
N VAL A 106 -6.37 9.57 -4.87
CA VAL A 106 -7.23 8.39 -4.89
C VAL A 106 -7.58 8.02 -3.46
N ASP A 107 -8.89 7.95 -3.19
CA ASP A 107 -9.39 7.42 -1.93
C ASP A 107 -9.63 5.92 -2.07
N TRP A 108 -9.19 5.16 -1.07
CA TRP A 108 -9.37 3.72 -1.03
C TRP A 108 -9.50 3.24 0.42
N GLY A 109 -9.87 2.00 0.62
CA GLY A 109 -9.99 1.48 1.97
C GLY A 109 -10.53 0.07 2.01
N VAL A 110 -10.65 -0.43 3.23
CA VAL A 110 -11.15 -1.79 3.54
C VAL A 110 -12.21 -1.69 4.63
N ASP A 111 -13.24 -2.51 4.50
CA ASP A 111 -14.37 -2.56 5.40
C ASP A 111 -14.64 -4.01 5.83
N ALA A 112 -14.68 -4.24 7.15
CA ALA A 112 -14.91 -5.57 7.70
C ALA A 112 -16.38 -6.00 7.54
N THR A 113 -17.31 -5.06 7.74
CA THR A 113 -18.74 -5.33 7.72
C THR A 113 -19.22 -5.73 6.34
N ASP A 114 -18.82 -4.93 5.33
CA ASP A 114 -19.16 -5.19 3.94
C ASP A 114 -18.30 -6.31 3.32
N GLY A 115 -17.20 -6.68 3.97
CA GLY A 115 -16.21 -7.61 3.41
C GLY A 115 -15.66 -7.12 2.08
N ALA A 116 -15.35 -5.85 1.99
CA ALA A 116 -15.01 -5.18 0.75
C ALA A 116 -13.77 -4.30 0.87
N ALA A 117 -12.99 -4.27 -0.21
CA ALA A 117 -12.02 -3.23 -0.49
C ALA A 117 -12.60 -2.27 -1.53
N THR A 118 -12.46 -0.98 -1.32
CA THR A 118 -13.09 0.07 -2.13
C THR A 118 -12.06 1.02 -2.70
N VAL A 119 -12.29 1.53 -3.90
CA VAL A 119 -11.50 2.59 -4.53
C VAL A 119 -12.40 3.61 -5.18
N ARG A 120 -12.04 4.88 -5.03
CA ARG A 120 -12.74 6.02 -5.62
C ARG A 120 -11.73 6.93 -6.33
N ALA A 121 -11.96 7.20 -7.59
CA ALA A 121 -11.20 8.19 -8.34
C ALA A 121 -11.55 9.63 -7.89
N PRO A 122 -10.68 10.62 -8.12
CA PRO A 122 -10.88 12.01 -7.68
C PRO A 122 -12.23 12.63 -8.07
N ASN A 123 -12.68 12.30 -9.28
CA ASN A 123 -13.95 12.81 -9.82
C ASN A 123 -15.09 11.78 -9.74
N GLY A 124 -14.83 10.65 -9.08
CA GLY A 124 -15.79 9.55 -8.98
C GLY A 124 -16.80 9.78 -7.87
N THR A 125 -18.09 9.82 -8.18
CA THR A 125 -19.16 9.87 -7.19
C THR A 125 -19.41 8.51 -6.56
N VAL A 126 -19.06 7.43 -7.25
CA VAL A 126 -19.29 6.05 -6.80
C VAL A 126 -17.94 5.34 -6.60
N ALA A 127 -17.79 4.69 -5.46
CA ALA A 127 -16.67 3.80 -5.23
C ALA A 127 -16.86 2.48 -5.99
N ALA A 128 -15.80 2.00 -6.64
CA ALA A 128 -15.75 0.65 -7.14
C ALA A 128 -15.27 -0.29 -6.02
N THR A 129 -15.79 -1.50 -5.95
CA THR A 129 -15.56 -2.44 -4.87
C THR A 129 -14.99 -3.78 -5.38
N ALA A 130 -14.09 -4.37 -4.61
CA ALA A 130 -13.62 -5.73 -4.76
C ALA A 130 -13.88 -6.50 -3.47
N PRO A 131 -14.19 -7.82 -3.52
CA PRO A 131 -14.37 -8.62 -2.32
C PRO A 131 -13.08 -8.65 -1.50
N LEU A 132 -13.21 -8.56 -0.18
CA LEU A 132 -12.11 -8.72 0.78
C LEU A 132 -12.28 -10.06 1.51
N PRO A 133 -11.37 -11.02 1.32
CA PRO A 133 -11.44 -12.30 2.04
C PRO A 133 -11.39 -12.13 3.55
N ALA A 134 -11.89 -13.09 4.30
CA ALA A 134 -11.64 -13.19 5.73
C ALA A 134 -10.21 -13.71 5.98
N GLY A 135 -9.63 -13.37 7.11
CA GLY A 135 -8.24 -13.69 7.43
C GLY A 135 -7.26 -12.67 6.90
N VAL A 136 -6.02 -13.10 6.75
CA VAL A 136 -4.92 -12.26 6.26
C VAL A 136 -4.85 -12.35 4.75
N SER A 137 -4.71 -11.19 4.09
CA SER A 137 -4.59 -11.06 2.64
C SER A 137 -3.86 -9.76 2.27
N GLU A 138 -3.52 -9.61 1.00
CA GLU A 138 -3.00 -8.35 0.46
C GLU A 138 -4.07 -7.55 -0.26
N VAL A 139 -4.04 -6.23 -0.08
CA VAL A 139 -4.79 -5.27 -0.90
C VAL A 139 -3.79 -4.41 -1.65
N THR A 140 -3.88 -4.44 -2.97
CA THR A 140 -2.97 -3.70 -3.85
C THR A 140 -3.72 -2.61 -4.60
N LEU A 141 -3.34 -1.36 -4.39
CA LEU A 141 -3.74 -0.22 -5.20
C LEU A 141 -2.75 -0.04 -6.34
N LEU A 142 -3.24 -0.02 -7.57
CA LEU A 142 -2.50 0.29 -8.79
C LEU A 142 -3.04 1.59 -9.37
N VAL A 143 -2.17 2.56 -9.61
CA VAL A 143 -2.50 3.77 -10.39
C VAL A 143 -1.54 3.82 -11.57
N THR A 144 -2.09 3.71 -12.77
CA THR A 144 -1.33 3.67 -14.02
C THR A 144 -1.53 4.96 -14.78
N PHE A 145 -0.46 5.69 -14.97
CA PHE A 145 -0.37 6.85 -15.84
C PHE A 145 0.01 6.41 -17.25
N VAL A 146 -0.59 7.03 -18.25
CA VAL A 146 -0.39 6.70 -19.67
C VAL A 146 0.11 7.92 -20.42
N GLU A 147 1.20 7.76 -21.14
CA GLU A 147 1.75 8.77 -22.04
C GLU A 147 1.12 8.66 -23.46
N PRO A 148 1.17 9.72 -24.28
CA PRO A 148 0.58 9.71 -25.61
C PRO A 148 1.10 8.61 -26.54
N GLN A 149 2.35 8.16 -26.34
CA GLN A 149 2.94 7.07 -27.12
C GLN A 149 2.57 5.67 -26.62
N GLY A 150 1.77 5.57 -25.55
CA GLY A 150 1.35 4.32 -24.95
C GLY A 150 2.30 3.74 -23.90
N THR A 151 3.40 4.42 -23.60
CA THR A 151 4.23 4.09 -22.42
C THR A 151 3.45 4.35 -21.14
N THR A 152 3.77 3.60 -20.11
CA THR A 152 3.07 3.70 -18.82
C THR A 152 4.03 3.85 -17.67
N VAL A 153 3.56 4.53 -16.62
CA VAL A 153 4.17 4.53 -15.30
C VAL A 153 3.11 4.08 -14.30
N THR A 154 3.41 3.04 -13.55
CA THR A 154 2.46 2.48 -12.57
C THR A 154 3.01 2.63 -11.16
N TYR A 155 2.22 3.24 -10.28
CA TYR A 155 2.40 3.19 -8.85
C TYR A 155 1.65 1.99 -8.30
N ARG A 156 2.35 1.15 -7.55
CA ARG A 156 1.79 0.00 -6.85
C ARG A 156 1.98 0.19 -5.36
N GLN A 157 0.88 0.24 -4.63
CA GLN A 157 0.88 0.21 -3.17
C GLN A 157 0.26 -1.10 -2.69
N THR A 158 1.01 -1.86 -1.89
CA THR A 158 0.55 -3.14 -1.34
C THR A 158 0.49 -3.03 0.18
N ALA A 159 -0.69 -3.24 0.73
CA ALA A 159 -0.94 -3.28 2.16
C ALA A 159 -1.32 -4.69 2.60
N SER A 160 -0.73 -5.17 3.70
CA SER A 160 -1.20 -6.38 4.37
C SER A 160 -2.42 -6.03 5.21
N VAL A 161 -3.47 -6.81 5.06
CA VAL A 161 -4.77 -6.62 5.70
C VAL A 161 -5.18 -7.89 6.39
N GLU A 162 -5.64 -7.79 7.63
CA GLU A 162 -6.29 -8.87 8.35
C GLU A 162 -7.77 -8.51 8.59
N ARG A 163 -8.68 -9.31 8.06
CA ARG A 163 -10.12 -9.16 8.30
C ARG A 163 -10.63 -10.25 9.22
N THR A 164 -11.21 -9.86 10.33
CA THR A 164 -11.83 -10.74 11.32
C THR A 164 -13.28 -10.34 11.57
N VAL A 165 -13.98 -11.10 12.40
CA VAL A 165 -15.33 -10.74 12.89
C VAL A 165 -15.33 -9.50 13.80
N ARG A 166 -14.17 -9.04 14.25
CA ARG A 166 -14.02 -7.88 15.13
C ARG A 166 -13.64 -6.60 14.38
N GLY A 167 -13.39 -6.70 13.08
CA GLY A 167 -12.94 -5.56 12.28
C GLY A 167 -11.82 -5.91 11.32
N VAL A 168 -11.16 -4.88 10.82
CA VAL A 168 -9.97 -4.98 9.96
C VAL A 168 -8.76 -4.39 10.66
N ARG A 169 -7.59 -4.95 10.37
CA ARG A 169 -6.27 -4.42 10.73
C ARG A 169 -5.48 -4.21 9.43
N VAL A 170 -4.76 -3.11 9.32
CA VAL A 170 -3.95 -2.79 8.15
C VAL A 170 -2.56 -2.36 8.60
N ILE A 171 -1.53 -2.99 8.08
CA ILE A 171 -0.14 -2.57 8.32
C ILE A 171 0.16 -1.34 7.46
N TRP A 172 0.53 -0.23 8.10
CA TRP A 172 0.73 1.06 7.48
C TRP A 172 2.15 1.62 7.71
N PRO A 173 2.78 2.29 6.75
CA PRO A 173 2.33 2.54 5.39
C PRO A 173 2.43 1.31 4.49
N PRO A 174 1.69 1.28 3.35
CA PRO A 174 1.81 0.23 2.35
C PRO A 174 3.20 0.23 1.71
N GLU A 175 3.62 -0.92 1.22
CA GLU A 175 4.81 -0.99 0.35
C GLU A 175 4.50 -0.31 -0.98
N THR A 176 5.31 0.68 -1.34
CA THR A 176 5.11 1.44 -2.58
C THR A 176 6.24 1.21 -3.56
N LYS A 177 5.89 0.80 -4.78
CA LYS A 177 6.80 0.64 -5.91
C LYS A 177 6.31 1.45 -7.11
N VAL A 178 7.25 1.91 -7.91
CA VAL A 178 6.98 2.53 -9.22
C VAL A 178 7.65 1.72 -10.31
N CYS A 179 6.94 1.45 -11.38
CA CYS A 179 7.42 0.62 -12.49
C CYS A 179 6.88 1.11 -13.84
N SER A 180 7.61 0.84 -14.91
CA SER A 180 7.21 1.20 -16.27
C SER A 180 6.05 0.35 -16.78
N LEU A 181 6.03 -0.94 -16.45
CA LEU A 181 4.94 -1.85 -16.81
C LEU A 181 4.29 -2.43 -15.57
N THR A 182 2.97 -2.54 -15.55
CA THR A 182 2.24 -3.11 -14.41
C THR A 182 2.67 -4.55 -14.11
N THR A 183 3.03 -5.31 -15.13
CA THR A 183 3.51 -6.70 -15.01
C THR A 183 4.87 -6.79 -14.32
N ASP A 184 5.69 -5.75 -14.43
CA ASP A 184 7.07 -5.74 -13.93
C ASP A 184 7.17 -5.22 -12.50
N CYS A 185 6.12 -4.58 -12.00
CA CYS A 185 6.04 -4.04 -10.64
C CYS A 185 6.35 -5.06 -9.51
N GLY A 186 6.21 -6.34 -9.78
CA GLY A 186 6.55 -7.39 -8.83
C GLY A 186 8.04 -7.68 -8.70
N ARG A 187 8.81 -7.50 -9.80
CA ARG A 187 10.22 -7.89 -9.89
C ARG A 187 11.17 -6.71 -9.94
N GLU A 188 10.83 -5.67 -10.68
CA GLU A 188 11.73 -4.58 -11.08
C GLU A 188 11.27 -3.20 -10.60
N GLY A 189 10.23 -3.15 -9.77
CA GLY A 189 9.71 -1.87 -9.29
C GLY A 189 10.72 -1.13 -8.42
N VAL A 190 10.87 0.16 -8.69
CA VAL A 190 11.63 1.07 -7.85
C VAL A 190 10.84 1.34 -6.57
N TYR A 191 11.45 1.12 -5.42
CA TYR A 191 10.86 1.50 -4.15
C TYR A 191 10.88 3.02 -4.01
N VAL A 192 9.73 3.58 -3.69
CA VAL A 192 9.59 5.01 -3.41
C VAL A 192 9.48 5.17 -1.90
N GLY A 193 10.46 5.83 -1.33
CA GLY A 193 10.40 6.30 0.04
C GLY A 193 9.52 7.55 0.14
N PRO A 194 9.20 8.02 1.35
CA PRO A 194 8.41 9.24 1.56
C PRO A 194 9.02 10.52 0.94
N ASP A 195 10.26 10.44 0.52
CA ASP A 195 11.08 11.49 -0.10
C ASP A 195 11.46 11.18 -1.56
N GLY A 196 10.78 10.29 -2.19
CA GLY A 196 10.80 9.67 -3.50
C GLY A 196 11.30 10.37 -4.74
N ASP A 197 12.60 10.69 -4.81
CA ASP A 197 13.21 11.49 -5.91
C ASP A 197 13.88 10.68 -7.03
N TYR A 198 13.56 9.39 -7.20
CA TYR A 198 14.27 8.56 -8.19
C TYR A 198 13.80 8.72 -9.64
N VAL A 199 12.58 9.24 -9.84
CA VAL A 199 12.02 9.52 -11.17
C VAL A 199 11.38 10.90 -11.13
N SER A 200 11.71 11.76 -12.11
CA SER A 200 11.15 13.11 -12.19
C SER A 200 9.60 13.09 -12.19
N GLY A 201 9.00 13.83 -11.26
CA GLY A 201 7.55 13.89 -11.07
C GLY A 201 6.95 12.76 -10.25
N VAL A 202 7.74 11.76 -9.85
CA VAL A 202 7.27 10.66 -8.99
C VAL A 202 7.29 11.12 -7.54
N THR A 203 6.13 11.42 -7.00
CA THR A 203 5.92 11.69 -5.57
C THR A 203 4.75 10.85 -5.06
N VAL A 204 4.82 10.43 -3.82
CA VAL A 204 3.75 9.66 -3.18
C VAL A 204 3.55 10.18 -1.76
N GLU A 205 2.35 10.65 -1.49
CA GLU A 205 1.88 10.95 -0.15
C GLU A 205 0.73 10.01 0.18
N THR A 206 0.78 9.38 1.35
CA THR A 206 -0.27 8.45 1.74
C THR A 206 -0.61 8.59 3.21
N SER A 207 -1.90 8.52 3.52
CA SER A 207 -2.42 8.59 4.88
C SER A 207 -3.55 7.57 5.07
N ALA A 208 -3.74 7.11 6.30
CA ALA A 208 -4.87 6.24 6.64
C ALA A 208 -5.39 6.56 8.03
N ARG A 209 -6.69 6.35 8.20
CA ARG A 209 -7.39 6.41 9.48
C ARG A 209 -8.24 5.18 9.69
N ALA A 210 -8.28 4.70 10.92
CA ALA A 210 -9.23 3.71 11.36
C ALA A 210 -10.55 4.39 11.75
N GLU A 211 -11.66 3.76 11.42
CA GLU A 211 -13.00 4.23 11.72
C GLU A 211 -13.76 3.09 12.40
N ASN A 212 -14.43 3.41 13.51
CA ASN A 212 -15.36 2.50 14.15
C ASN A 212 -16.78 2.95 13.79
N VAL A 213 -17.56 2.04 13.23
CA VAL A 213 -18.96 2.30 12.95
C VAL A 213 -19.69 2.20 14.28
N THR A 214 -19.94 3.36 14.91
CA THR A 214 -20.84 3.40 16.07
C THR A 214 -22.18 2.90 15.58
N ALA A 215 -22.66 1.80 16.14
CA ALA A 215 -24.00 1.28 15.85
C ALA A 215 -24.98 2.43 16.00
N ALA A 216 -25.57 2.88 14.90
CA ALA A 216 -26.61 3.88 14.93
C ALA A 216 -27.70 3.33 15.84
N SER A 217 -27.90 3.96 17.00
CA SER A 217 -28.93 3.63 17.96
C SER A 217 -30.24 3.45 17.19
N ALA A 218 -30.73 2.23 17.12
CA ALA A 218 -32.09 1.94 16.71
C ALA A 218 -33.01 2.45 17.84
N ALA A 219 -33.31 3.75 17.77
CA ALA A 219 -34.38 4.37 18.51
C ALA A 219 -35.59 4.45 17.58
N SER A 220 -36.50 3.51 17.75
CA SER A 220 -37.88 3.55 17.27
C SER A 220 -38.77 4.03 18.37
#